data_00a99e970ab89d3d10aba98b54d2c102
#
_entry.id   00a99e970ab89d3d10aba98b54d2c102
#
_cell.length_a   1.000
_cell.length_b   1.000
_cell.length_c   1.000
_cell.angle_alpha   90.00
_cell.angle_beta   90.00
_cell.angle_gamma   90.00
#
_symmetry.space_group_name_H-M   'P 1'
#
loop_
_entity.id
_entity.type
_entity.pdbx_description
1 polymer ?
#
loop_
_entity_poly.entity_id
_entity_poly.type
_entity_poly.pdbx_seq_one_letter_code
_entity_poly.pdbx_strand_id
1 'polypeptide(L)'
;INEKDLAEALNSNIIAGAAIDVFESEPLSKDSVLLSSKNILLTPHLGASTYEAKEGVSLKICQQVSDYLLDDKLLNPINLPFASFEDIKTLTPFLNLSEVMGLIQSQIIEEPIKSISIQCFGEVEEGKILSIGVLKGLLGSITDNRINYINAHSVANERGIAVSYSHSSESIAYTNSVKSIVQLQNKEITIEGSVFSDNIFRITNILGFDIDFIPSGHILCIYNKDVPGVVGSVGGVLGRNKINIAEFILSRSSNNSTACSIVKIDDFVDKNVIGHIESIPEVTKVFLLKI
;
A
#
# COMPACT_ATOMS: atom_id res chain seq x y z
N ILE A 1 33.37 -8.57 4.46
CA ILE A 1 34.18 -9.81 4.42
C ILE A 1 34.48 -10.25 5.84
N ASN A 2 34.63 -11.57 6.08
CA ASN A 2 35.09 -12.04 7.39
C ASN A 2 36.63 -11.76 7.51
N GLU A 3 36.99 -10.97 8.49
CA GLU A 3 38.41 -10.50 8.65
C GLU A 3 39.36 -11.63 9.08
N LYS A 4 38.87 -12.61 9.86
CA LYS A 4 39.69 -13.76 10.31
C LYS A 4 39.99 -14.72 9.16
N ASP A 5 38.97 -15.04 8.35
CA ASP A 5 39.13 -15.91 7.19
C ASP A 5 40.05 -15.26 6.13
N LEU A 6 39.92 -13.93 5.96
CA LEU A 6 40.82 -13.18 5.06
C LEU A 6 42.27 -13.23 5.55
N ALA A 7 42.52 -12.99 6.83
CA ALA A 7 43.84 -13.03 7.42
C ALA A 7 44.45 -14.43 7.28
N GLU A 8 43.70 -15.49 7.50
CA GLU A 8 44.16 -16.88 7.32
C GLU A 8 44.54 -17.16 5.85
N ALA A 9 43.67 -16.76 4.92
CA ALA A 9 43.93 -16.95 3.48
C ALA A 9 45.20 -16.22 3.00
N LEU A 10 45.43 -15.01 3.48
CA LEU A 10 46.64 -14.24 3.19
C LEU A 10 47.91 -14.89 3.79
N ASN A 11 47.84 -15.26 5.07
CA ASN A 11 48.98 -15.81 5.78
C ASN A 11 49.37 -17.21 5.26
N SER A 12 48.38 -17.98 4.77
CA SER A 12 48.55 -19.28 4.15
C SER A 12 48.90 -19.22 2.64
N ASN A 13 49.01 -18.02 2.05
CA ASN A 13 49.23 -17.76 0.63
C ASN A 13 48.17 -18.41 -0.29
N ILE A 14 46.93 -18.54 0.18
CA ILE A 14 45.79 -18.98 -0.64
C ILE A 14 45.42 -17.88 -1.64
N ILE A 15 45.57 -16.61 -1.22
CA ILE A 15 45.42 -15.43 -2.08
C ILE A 15 46.71 -14.61 -2.06
N ALA A 16 47.00 -13.93 -3.16
CA ALA A 16 48.25 -13.20 -3.35
C ALA A 16 48.34 -11.92 -2.51
N GLY A 17 47.22 -11.27 -2.26
CA GLY A 17 47.12 -10.02 -1.47
C GLY A 17 45.68 -9.51 -1.41
N ALA A 18 45.46 -8.51 -0.59
CA ALA A 18 44.18 -7.83 -0.45
C ALA A 18 44.35 -6.33 -0.23
N ALA A 19 43.35 -5.54 -0.64
CA ALA A 19 43.17 -4.13 -0.26
C ALA A 19 41.78 -3.97 0.36
N ILE A 20 41.72 -3.47 1.58
CA ILE A 20 40.49 -3.36 2.37
C ILE A 20 40.34 -1.91 2.83
N ASP A 21 39.18 -1.35 2.54
CA ASP A 21 38.79 0.02 2.89
C ASP A 21 37.66 0.09 3.93
N VAL A 22 36.98 -1.06 4.17
CA VAL A 22 35.84 -1.18 5.08
C VAL A 22 36.01 -2.37 6.01
N PHE A 23 35.66 -2.21 7.29
CA PHE A 23 35.96 -3.18 8.36
C PHE A 23 34.67 -3.61 9.09
N GLU A 24 34.71 -4.78 9.75
CA GLU A 24 33.59 -5.26 10.58
C GLU A 24 33.28 -4.28 11.72
N SER A 25 34.30 -3.60 12.24
CA SER A 25 34.14 -2.52 13.22
C SER A 25 35.01 -1.33 12.83
N GLU A 26 34.42 -0.16 12.72
CA GLU A 26 35.10 1.08 12.37
C GLU A 26 35.07 2.08 13.53
N PRO A 27 36.22 2.70 13.89
CA PRO A 27 37.54 2.53 13.33
C PRO A 27 38.16 1.15 13.64
N LEU A 28 39.05 0.67 12.73
CA LEU A 28 39.71 -0.62 12.88
C LEU A 28 40.42 -0.73 14.23
N SER A 29 40.12 -1.82 14.97
CA SER A 29 40.75 -2.08 16.27
C SER A 29 42.25 -2.24 16.14
N LYS A 30 43.01 -1.75 17.14
CA LYS A 30 44.46 -1.95 17.22
C LYS A 30 44.86 -3.43 17.37
N ASP A 31 43.93 -4.28 17.80
CA ASP A 31 44.12 -5.72 17.97
C ASP A 31 43.62 -6.53 16.77
N SER A 32 43.22 -5.88 15.66
CA SER A 32 42.72 -6.58 14.48
C SER A 32 43.77 -7.50 13.88
N VAL A 33 43.34 -8.71 13.55
CA VAL A 33 44.20 -9.72 12.88
C VAL A 33 44.70 -9.27 11.52
N LEU A 34 44.00 -8.34 10.87
CA LEU A 34 44.42 -7.76 9.58
C LEU A 34 45.70 -6.97 9.67
N LEU A 35 45.98 -6.31 10.80
CA LEU A 35 47.21 -5.51 10.99
C LEU A 35 48.48 -6.34 10.97
N SER A 36 48.40 -7.62 11.29
CA SER A 36 49.51 -8.57 11.26
C SER A 36 49.54 -9.48 10.03
N SER A 37 48.56 -9.34 9.12
CA SER A 37 48.46 -10.17 7.93
C SER A 37 49.43 -9.76 6.84
N LYS A 38 49.88 -10.73 6.02
CA LYS A 38 50.80 -10.51 4.91
C LYS A 38 50.08 -9.90 3.71
N ASN A 39 50.79 -9.11 2.91
CA ASN A 39 50.32 -8.62 1.62
C ASN A 39 48.95 -7.94 1.66
N ILE A 40 48.70 -7.15 2.68
CA ILE A 40 47.46 -6.40 2.84
C ILE A 40 47.71 -4.89 2.82
N LEU A 41 46.82 -4.17 2.13
CA LEU A 41 46.71 -2.71 2.18
C LEU A 41 45.44 -2.35 2.89
N LEU A 42 45.50 -1.52 3.92
CA LEU A 42 44.36 -1.05 4.67
C LEU A 42 44.23 0.47 4.54
N THR A 43 43.02 0.94 4.22
CA THR A 43 42.70 2.37 4.13
C THR A 43 41.54 2.71 5.04
N PRO A 44 41.46 3.94 5.61
CA PRO A 44 40.46 4.29 6.59
C PRO A 44 39.13 4.77 5.92
N HIS A 45 38.48 3.88 5.18
CA HIS A 45 37.19 4.10 4.53
C HIS A 45 37.17 5.34 3.61
N LEU A 46 38.09 5.35 2.63
CA LEU A 46 38.32 6.46 1.70
C LEU A 46 37.60 6.32 0.36
N GLY A 47 36.81 5.24 0.13
CA GLY A 47 36.22 4.96 -1.17
C GLY A 47 35.33 6.08 -1.74
N ALA A 48 34.63 6.83 -0.88
CA ALA A 48 33.85 7.99 -1.27
C ALA A 48 34.61 9.34 -1.18
N SER A 49 35.90 9.34 -0.91
CA SER A 49 36.69 10.55 -0.64
C SER A 49 37.39 11.13 -1.89
N THR A 50 37.36 10.42 -3.02
CA THR A 50 37.86 10.94 -4.29
C THR A 50 36.94 12.01 -4.87
N TYR A 51 37.46 12.90 -5.71
CA TYR A 51 36.64 13.95 -6.34
C TYR A 51 35.51 13.36 -7.21
N GLU A 52 35.84 12.37 -8.02
CA GLU A 52 34.91 11.67 -8.92
C GLU A 52 33.83 10.93 -8.13
N ALA A 53 34.19 10.30 -7.02
CA ALA A 53 33.23 9.60 -6.17
C ALA A 53 32.25 10.59 -5.53
N LYS A 54 32.74 11.71 -4.99
CA LYS A 54 31.89 12.75 -4.39
C LYS A 54 30.93 13.36 -5.42
N GLU A 55 31.43 13.70 -6.61
CA GLU A 55 30.58 14.23 -7.69
C GLU A 55 29.54 13.21 -8.13
N GLY A 56 29.95 11.98 -8.39
CA GLY A 56 29.04 10.91 -8.81
C GLY A 56 27.96 10.56 -7.79
N VAL A 57 28.31 10.51 -6.49
CA VAL A 57 27.33 10.28 -5.41
C VAL A 57 26.37 11.45 -5.31
N SER A 58 26.88 12.69 -5.38
CA SER A 58 26.03 13.90 -5.27
C SER A 58 25.03 13.98 -6.42
N LEU A 59 25.46 13.74 -7.65
CA LEU A 59 24.57 13.73 -8.82
C LEU A 59 23.49 12.65 -8.72
N LYS A 60 23.89 11.43 -8.34
CA LYS A 60 22.94 10.31 -8.20
C LYS A 60 21.90 10.57 -7.13
N ILE A 61 22.29 11.06 -5.95
CA ILE A 61 21.31 11.33 -4.88
C ILE A 61 20.37 12.48 -5.24
N CYS A 62 20.87 13.54 -5.90
CA CYS A 62 20.03 14.62 -6.40
C CYS A 62 19.00 14.11 -7.41
N GLN A 63 19.39 13.23 -8.33
CA GLN A 63 18.48 12.63 -9.29
C GLN A 63 17.41 11.77 -8.59
N GLN A 64 17.82 10.89 -7.64
CA GLN A 64 16.87 10.06 -6.89
C GLN A 64 15.87 10.89 -6.08
N VAL A 65 16.33 11.97 -5.45
CA VAL A 65 15.44 12.88 -4.71
C VAL A 65 14.47 13.60 -5.67
N SER A 66 14.97 14.06 -6.82
CA SER A 66 14.14 14.68 -7.85
C SER A 66 13.07 13.72 -8.38
N ASP A 67 13.47 12.50 -8.74
CA ASP A 67 12.56 11.47 -9.25
C ASP A 67 11.46 11.13 -8.21
N TYR A 68 11.83 11.09 -6.92
CA TYR A 68 10.86 10.87 -5.86
C TYR A 68 9.90 12.05 -5.65
N LEU A 69 10.41 13.28 -5.65
CA LEU A 69 9.59 14.47 -5.38
C LEU A 69 8.68 14.86 -6.53
N LEU A 70 9.09 14.61 -7.78
CA LEU A 70 8.36 15.00 -8.99
C LEU A 70 7.47 13.87 -9.53
N ASP A 71 7.98 12.63 -9.50
CA ASP A 71 7.38 11.50 -10.18
C ASP A 71 6.92 10.38 -9.23
N ASP A 72 7.06 10.57 -7.91
CA ASP A 72 6.85 9.53 -6.87
C ASP A 72 7.65 8.22 -7.11
N LYS A 73 8.74 8.30 -7.90
CA LYS A 73 9.61 7.16 -8.17
C LYS A 73 10.57 6.94 -7.00
N LEU A 74 10.33 5.91 -6.22
CA LEU A 74 11.17 5.54 -5.10
C LEU A 74 12.29 4.60 -5.54
N LEU A 75 13.54 5.08 -5.54
CA LEU A 75 14.73 4.31 -5.91
C LEU A 75 15.64 4.10 -4.68
N ASN A 76 16.03 2.85 -4.44
CA ASN A 76 16.94 2.44 -3.35
C ASN A 76 16.56 2.98 -1.95
N PRO A 77 15.33 2.77 -1.48
CA PRO A 77 14.93 3.23 -0.15
C PRO A 77 15.66 2.42 0.93
N ILE A 78 16.17 3.11 1.97
CA ILE A 78 16.87 2.47 3.10
C ILE A 78 15.88 2.00 4.17
N ASN A 79 14.77 2.71 4.33
CA ASN A 79 13.79 2.53 5.41
C ASN A 79 12.47 1.91 4.97
N LEU A 80 12.43 1.31 3.78
CA LEU A 80 11.34 0.43 3.40
C LEU A 80 11.73 -1.04 3.61
N PRO A 81 10.78 -1.87 4.03
CA PRO A 81 11.03 -3.26 4.35
C PRO A 81 11.09 -4.18 3.10
N PHE A 82 11.58 -3.70 1.95
CA PHE A 82 11.77 -4.51 0.75
C PHE A 82 13.13 -5.17 0.75
N ALA A 83 13.17 -6.48 0.50
CA ALA A 83 14.42 -7.22 0.46
C ALA A 83 15.13 -7.13 -0.91
N SER A 84 14.39 -6.96 -2.02
CA SER A 84 14.96 -6.88 -3.37
C SER A 84 14.14 -6.04 -4.35
N PHE A 85 14.74 -5.71 -5.52
CA PHE A 85 14.05 -5.04 -6.63
C PHE A 85 12.99 -5.93 -7.32
N GLU A 86 13.16 -7.25 -7.29
CA GLU A 86 12.18 -8.20 -7.83
C GLU A 86 10.93 -8.23 -6.95
N ASP A 87 11.10 -8.17 -5.63
CA ASP A 87 9.98 -8.10 -4.69
C ASP A 87 9.12 -6.86 -4.93
N ILE A 88 9.73 -5.72 -5.26
CA ILE A 88 9.01 -4.47 -5.57
C ILE A 88 8.08 -4.68 -6.78
N LYS A 89 8.54 -5.29 -7.87
CA LYS A 89 7.71 -5.50 -9.06
C LYS A 89 6.52 -6.40 -8.80
N THR A 90 6.73 -7.48 -8.05
CA THR A 90 5.67 -8.44 -7.70
C THR A 90 4.66 -7.83 -6.74
N LEU A 91 5.10 -6.97 -5.81
CA LEU A 91 4.25 -6.36 -4.80
C LEU A 91 3.57 -5.07 -5.25
N THR A 92 4.07 -4.39 -6.29
CA THR A 92 3.51 -3.12 -6.76
C THR A 92 1.99 -3.19 -7.01
N PRO A 93 1.42 -4.22 -7.67
CA PRO A 93 -0.03 -4.30 -7.86
C PRO A 93 -0.80 -4.42 -6.55
N PHE A 94 -0.27 -5.18 -5.58
CA PHE A 94 -0.87 -5.30 -4.25
C PHE A 94 -0.73 -4.03 -3.41
N LEU A 95 0.36 -3.28 -3.58
CA LEU A 95 0.52 -1.96 -2.97
C LEU A 95 -0.50 -0.96 -3.51
N ASN A 96 -0.69 -0.94 -4.83
CA ASN A 96 -1.69 -0.08 -5.47
C ASN A 96 -3.10 -0.46 -5.02
N LEU A 97 -3.42 -1.76 -4.98
CA LEU A 97 -4.68 -2.26 -4.40
C LEU A 97 -4.86 -1.77 -2.97
N SER A 98 -3.85 -1.94 -2.12
CA SER A 98 -3.89 -1.54 -0.72
C SER A 98 -4.10 -0.03 -0.55
N GLU A 99 -3.45 0.79 -1.36
CA GLU A 99 -3.62 2.24 -1.36
C GLU A 99 -5.06 2.62 -1.75
N VAL A 100 -5.60 2.01 -2.79
CA VAL A 100 -6.99 2.23 -3.21
C VAL A 100 -7.99 1.76 -2.16
N MET A 101 -7.74 0.62 -1.49
CA MET A 101 -8.58 0.16 -0.37
C MET A 101 -8.61 1.20 0.76
N GLY A 102 -7.43 1.73 1.14
CA GLY A 102 -7.33 2.80 2.13
C GLY A 102 -8.04 4.08 1.69
N LEU A 103 -7.92 4.47 0.43
CA LEU A 103 -8.61 5.63 -0.14
C LEU A 103 -10.14 5.47 -0.12
N ILE A 104 -10.66 4.28 -0.44
CA ILE A 104 -12.09 4.00 -0.34
C ILE A 104 -12.55 4.09 1.12
N GLN A 105 -11.80 3.46 2.04
CA GLN A 105 -12.11 3.50 3.47
C GLN A 105 -12.16 4.93 4.00
N SER A 106 -11.22 5.81 3.59
CA SER A 106 -11.19 7.20 4.03
C SER A 106 -12.44 7.99 3.65
N GLN A 107 -13.09 7.63 2.54
CA GLN A 107 -14.31 8.29 2.04
C GLN A 107 -15.61 7.73 2.66
N ILE A 108 -15.52 6.58 3.34
CA ILE A 108 -16.64 5.93 4.03
C ILE A 108 -16.64 6.23 5.53
N ILE A 109 -15.45 6.51 6.11
CA ILE A 109 -15.25 6.69 7.54
C ILE A 109 -15.70 8.07 7.97
N GLU A 110 -16.58 8.13 8.98
CA GLU A 110 -17.11 9.35 9.59
C GLU A 110 -16.70 9.48 11.08
N GLU A 111 -16.01 8.48 11.63
CA GLU A 111 -15.64 8.39 13.05
C GLU A 111 -14.12 8.24 13.23
N PRO A 112 -13.57 8.56 14.40
CA PRO A 112 -12.16 8.34 14.69
C PRO A 112 -11.73 6.87 14.58
N ILE A 113 -10.57 6.64 13.99
CA ILE A 113 -9.98 5.33 13.78
C ILE A 113 -9.26 4.88 15.05
N LYS A 114 -9.51 3.67 15.53
CA LYS A 114 -8.81 3.03 16.66
C LYS A 114 -7.66 2.16 16.19
N SER A 115 -7.92 1.31 15.22
CA SER A 115 -6.91 0.38 14.71
C SER A 115 -7.18 -0.02 13.28
N ILE A 116 -6.14 -0.52 12.63
CA ILE A 116 -6.16 -1.05 11.27
C ILE A 116 -5.54 -2.44 11.31
N SER A 117 -6.20 -3.42 10.71
CA SER A 117 -5.69 -4.78 10.55
C SER A 117 -5.65 -5.14 9.06
N ILE A 118 -4.49 -5.62 8.61
CA ILE A 118 -4.31 -6.13 7.26
C ILE A 118 -4.13 -7.64 7.34
N GLN A 119 -4.94 -8.36 6.56
CA GLN A 119 -4.88 -9.80 6.46
C GLN A 119 -4.55 -10.17 5.01
N CYS A 120 -3.47 -10.91 4.82
CA CYS A 120 -3.04 -11.41 3.52
C CYS A 120 -3.38 -12.90 3.43
N PHE A 121 -3.85 -13.33 2.28
CA PHE A 121 -4.22 -14.72 2.01
C PHE A 121 -3.52 -15.22 0.75
N GLY A 122 -3.16 -16.53 0.78
CA GLY A 122 -2.46 -17.18 -0.33
C GLY A 122 -0.94 -16.99 -0.24
N GLU A 123 -0.31 -16.61 -1.35
CA GLU A 123 1.16 -16.49 -1.46
C GLU A 123 1.69 -15.08 -1.08
N VAL A 124 0.81 -14.14 -0.77
CA VAL A 124 1.18 -12.76 -0.40
C VAL A 124 1.42 -12.69 1.11
N GLU A 125 2.67 -12.64 1.52
CA GLU A 125 3.07 -12.67 2.94
C GLU A 125 3.37 -11.26 3.52
N GLU A 126 3.51 -10.23 2.67
CA GLU A 126 4.08 -8.92 3.01
C GLU A 126 3.07 -7.97 3.64
N GLY A 127 2.25 -8.44 4.57
CA GLY A 127 1.22 -7.65 5.25
C GLY A 127 1.74 -6.33 5.86
N LYS A 128 2.99 -6.31 6.34
CA LYS A 128 3.63 -5.08 6.83
C LYS A 128 3.78 -4.04 5.73
N ILE A 129 4.17 -4.45 4.54
CA ILE A 129 4.35 -3.54 3.40
C ILE A 129 3.00 -3.05 2.90
N LEU A 130 2.03 -3.97 2.77
CA LEU A 130 0.69 -3.64 2.31
C LEU A 130 -0.05 -2.73 3.28
N SER A 131 0.24 -2.82 4.59
CA SER A 131 -0.30 -1.88 5.58
C SER A 131 0.13 -0.44 5.32
N ILE A 132 1.33 -0.22 4.76
CA ILE A 132 1.81 1.12 4.38
C ILE A 132 0.96 1.68 3.23
N GLY A 133 0.61 0.86 2.24
CA GLY A 133 -0.29 1.24 1.15
C GLY A 133 -1.67 1.67 1.68
N VAL A 134 -2.29 0.83 2.53
CA VAL A 134 -3.59 1.17 3.16
C VAL A 134 -3.50 2.47 3.96
N LEU A 135 -2.46 2.64 4.79
CA LEU A 135 -2.25 3.85 5.56
C LEU A 135 -2.08 5.09 4.69
N LYS A 136 -1.31 4.99 3.58
CA LYS A 136 -1.13 6.09 2.64
C LYS A 136 -2.46 6.54 2.05
N GLY A 137 -3.27 5.62 1.53
CA GLY A 137 -4.59 5.92 0.98
C GLY A 137 -5.56 6.47 2.03
N LEU A 138 -5.60 5.84 3.21
CA LEU A 138 -6.51 6.18 4.28
C LEU A 138 -6.19 7.55 4.91
N LEU A 139 -4.94 7.78 5.29
CA LEU A 139 -4.53 9.01 5.98
C LEU A 139 -4.32 10.18 5.03
N GLY A 140 -3.98 9.92 3.76
CA GLY A 140 -3.74 10.97 2.77
C GLY A 140 -4.94 11.89 2.53
N SER A 141 -6.16 11.40 2.74
CA SER A 141 -7.41 12.17 2.62
C SER A 141 -7.84 12.84 3.92
N ILE A 142 -7.29 12.41 5.07
CA ILE A 142 -7.73 12.84 6.41
C ILE A 142 -6.74 13.84 7.03
N THR A 143 -5.56 14.00 6.44
CA THR A 143 -4.49 14.86 7.00
C THR A 143 -4.05 15.92 6.02
N ASP A 144 -3.68 17.09 6.52
CA ASP A 144 -3.05 18.15 5.73
C ASP A 144 -1.59 17.84 5.36
N ASN A 145 -0.99 16.86 6.01
CA ASN A 145 0.39 16.42 5.74
C ASN A 145 0.42 15.46 4.56
N ARG A 146 1.39 15.63 3.67
CA ARG A 146 1.65 14.66 2.59
C ARG A 146 2.05 13.30 3.19
N ILE A 147 1.19 12.32 3.06
CA ILE A 147 1.46 10.94 3.47
C ILE A 147 2.13 10.19 2.33
N ASN A 148 3.18 9.45 2.65
CA ASN A 148 3.94 8.64 1.72
C ASN A 148 4.31 7.28 2.35
N TYR A 149 4.93 6.39 1.58
CA TYR A 149 5.30 5.05 2.04
C TYR A 149 6.30 5.04 3.22
N ILE A 150 7.01 6.14 3.47
CA ILE A 150 8.03 6.25 4.53
C ILE A 150 7.41 6.71 5.83
N ASN A 151 6.52 7.73 5.79
CA ASN A 151 5.99 8.35 7.00
C ASN A 151 4.63 7.79 7.45
N ALA A 152 3.95 6.98 6.63
CA ALA A 152 2.60 6.50 6.91
C ALA A 152 2.45 5.83 8.28
N HIS A 153 3.37 4.94 8.66
CA HIS A 153 3.36 4.30 9.98
C HIS A 153 3.64 5.27 11.13
N SER A 154 4.57 6.21 10.95
CA SER A 154 4.88 7.23 11.97
C SER A 154 3.65 8.08 12.26
N VAL A 155 2.99 8.56 11.20
CA VAL A 155 1.78 9.38 11.33
C VAL A 155 0.63 8.58 11.96
N ALA A 156 0.45 7.30 11.62
CA ALA A 156 -0.54 6.44 12.27
C ALA A 156 -0.26 6.31 13.78
N ASN A 157 1.00 6.07 14.14
CA ASN A 157 1.42 5.94 15.55
C ASN A 157 1.23 7.26 16.32
N GLU A 158 1.61 8.40 15.76
CA GLU A 158 1.41 9.73 16.35
C GLU A 158 -0.07 10.04 16.62
N ARG A 159 -0.97 9.48 15.80
CA ARG A 159 -2.42 9.58 15.96
C ARG A 159 -3.03 8.54 16.87
N GLY A 160 -2.21 7.66 17.47
CA GLY A 160 -2.68 6.58 18.34
C GLY A 160 -3.42 5.46 17.61
N ILE A 161 -3.22 5.32 16.27
CA ILE A 161 -3.82 4.25 15.48
C ILE A 161 -2.93 3.01 15.57
N ALA A 162 -3.45 1.95 16.18
CA ALA A 162 -2.75 0.67 16.22
C ALA A 162 -2.81 -0.03 14.86
N VAL A 163 -1.69 -0.55 14.38
CA VAL A 163 -1.60 -1.25 13.10
C VAL A 163 -1.16 -2.68 13.34
N SER A 164 -1.91 -3.64 12.80
CA SER A 164 -1.60 -5.06 12.84
C SER A 164 -1.68 -5.68 11.47
N TYR A 165 -0.94 -6.76 11.26
CA TYR A 165 -0.99 -7.53 10.02
C TYR A 165 -0.84 -9.01 10.32
N SER A 166 -1.46 -9.84 9.49
CA SER A 166 -1.40 -11.30 9.57
C SER A 166 -1.41 -11.92 8.17
N HIS A 167 -0.95 -13.16 8.10
CA HIS A 167 -0.95 -13.94 6.87
C HIS A 167 -1.57 -15.32 7.12
N SER A 168 -2.28 -15.83 6.13
CA SER A 168 -2.76 -17.22 6.05
C SER A 168 -2.48 -17.78 4.65
N SER A 169 -1.88 -18.94 4.59
CA SER A 169 -1.67 -19.66 3.32
C SER A 169 -2.98 -20.23 2.71
N GLU A 170 -4.06 -20.25 3.49
CA GLU A 170 -5.37 -20.66 2.99
C GLU A 170 -6.00 -19.52 2.17
N SER A 171 -6.36 -19.80 0.92
CA SER A 171 -7.14 -18.90 0.08
C SER A 171 -8.61 -19.33 0.12
N ILE A 172 -9.53 -18.40 0.35
CA ILE A 172 -10.96 -18.72 0.50
C ILE A 172 -11.68 -18.65 -0.85
N ALA A 173 -11.51 -17.57 -1.60
CA ALA A 173 -12.21 -17.35 -2.86
C ALA A 173 -11.26 -17.04 -4.04
N TYR A 174 -10.14 -16.39 -3.76
CA TYR A 174 -9.14 -15.96 -4.74
C TYR A 174 -7.77 -16.45 -4.31
N THR A 175 -6.91 -16.79 -5.27
CA THR A 175 -5.57 -17.37 -5.02
C THR A 175 -4.75 -16.47 -4.08
N ASN A 176 -4.83 -15.14 -4.29
CA ASN A 176 -4.15 -14.14 -3.47
C ASN A 176 -5.12 -13.01 -3.18
N SER A 177 -5.40 -12.73 -1.92
CA SER A 177 -6.24 -11.61 -1.53
C SER A 177 -5.68 -10.83 -0.34
N VAL A 178 -6.08 -9.57 -0.26
CA VAL A 178 -5.75 -8.65 0.83
C VAL A 178 -7.06 -8.13 1.41
N LYS A 179 -7.18 -8.22 2.73
CA LYS A 179 -8.31 -7.70 3.49
C LYS A 179 -7.84 -6.61 4.43
N SER A 180 -8.45 -5.44 4.32
CA SER A 180 -8.24 -4.30 5.22
C SER A 180 -9.43 -4.10 6.11
N ILE A 181 -9.20 -4.08 7.42
CA ILE A 181 -10.22 -3.89 8.45
C ILE A 181 -9.85 -2.63 9.23
N VAL A 182 -10.65 -1.60 9.17
CA VAL A 182 -10.51 -0.39 9.98
C VAL A 182 -11.52 -0.44 11.11
N GLN A 183 -11.03 -0.52 12.34
CA GLN A 183 -11.84 -0.51 13.55
C GLN A 183 -12.12 0.91 13.98
N LEU A 184 -13.38 1.27 14.08
CA LEU A 184 -13.88 2.52 14.62
C LEU A 184 -14.38 2.32 16.06
N GLN A 185 -15.09 3.30 16.59
CA GLN A 185 -15.56 3.23 17.97
C GLN A 185 -16.61 2.11 18.17
N ASN A 186 -17.58 2.01 17.28
CA ASN A 186 -18.73 1.11 17.39
C ASN A 186 -18.94 0.19 16.18
N LYS A 187 -18.16 0.35 15.14
CA LYS A 187 -18.27 -0.42 13.89
C LYS A 187 -16.90 -0.67 13.28
N GLU A 188 -16.85 -1.58 12.34
CA GLU A 188 -15.69 -1.83 11.50
C GLU A 188 -16.02 -1.57 10.03
N ILE A 189 -15.02 -1.16 9.27
CA ILE A 189 -15.06 -0.97 7.83
C ILE A 189 -14.12 -1.96 7.19
N THR A 190 -14.70 -2.96 6.51
CA THR A 190 -13.93 -4.02 5.87
C THR A 190 -13.98 -3.85 4.36
N ILE A 191 -12.81 -3.94 3.72
CA ILE A 191 -12.65 -4.03 2.27
C ILE A 191 -11.70 -5.17 1.97
N GLU A 192 -12.02 -5.96 0.95
CA GLU A 192 -11.19 -7.04 0.45
C GLU A 192 -10.97 -6.88 -1.05
N GLY A 193 -9.78 -7.20 -1.52
CA GLY A 193 -9.45 -7.14 -2.92
C GLY A 193 -8.40 -8.18 -3.31
N SER A 194 -8.28 -8.41 -4.61
CA SER A 194 -7.35 -9.36 -5.20
C SER A 194 -6.67 -8.79 -6.44
N VAL A 195 -5.47 -9.28 -6.74
CA VAL A 195 -4.75 -8.98 -7.98
C VAL A 195 -4.88 -10.17 -8.92
N PHE A 196 -5.30 -9.87 -10.15
CA PHE A 196 -5.47 -10.85 -11.21
C PHE A 196 -4.30 -10.81 -12.21
N SER A 197 -4.36 -11.66 -13.21
CA SER A 197 -3.43 -11.62 -14.35
C SER A 197 -3.35 -10.21 -14.95
N ASP A 198 -2.21 -9.85 -15.49
CA ASP A 198 -1.91 -8.54 -16.09
C ASP A 198 -1.91 -7.34 -15.11
N ASN A 199 -1.67 -7.62 -13.82
CA ASN A 199 -1.62 -6.60 -12.76
C ASN A 199 -2.93 -5.82 -12.56
N ILE A 200 -4.04 -6.34 -13.04
CA ILE A 200 -5.37 -5.77 -12.79
C ILE A 200 -5.81 -6.15 -11.39
N PHE A 201 -6.07 -5.18 -10.55
CA PHE A 201 -6.64 -5.43 -9.22
C PHE A 201 -8.12 -5.06 -9.19
N ARG A 202 -8.87 -5.77 -8.35
CA ARG A 202 -10.31 -5.59 -8.15
C ARG A 202 -10.64 -5.59 -6.66
N ILE A 203 -11.64 -4.84 -6.29
CA ILE A 203 -12.29 -4.98 -4.98
C ILE A 203 -13.25 -6.14 -5.09
N THR A 204 -13.16 -7.09 -4.16
CA THR A 204 -13.94 -8.34 -4.17
C THR A 204 -14.96 -8.41 -3.03
N ASN A 205 -14.78 -7.57 -1.99
CA ASN A 205 -15.75 -7.39 -0.93
C ASN A 205 -15.68 -5.95 -0.41
N ILE A 206 -16.84 -5.37 -0.16
CA ILE A 206 -16.99 -4.06 0.50
C ILE A 206 -18.05 -4.13 1.57
N LEU A 207 -17.68 -3.83 2.82
CA LEU A 207 -18.60 -3.80 3.98
C LEU A 207 -19.42 -5.10 4.16
N GLY A 208 -18.83 -6.25 3.84
CA GLY A 208 -19.45 -7.57 3.97
C GLY A 208 -20.29 -8.01 2.77
N PHE A 209 -20.33 -7.23 1.69
CA PHE A 209 -20.97 -7.62 0.44
C PHE A 209 -19.94 -8.13 -0.54
N ASP A 210 -20.10 -9.35 -1.02
CA ASP A 210 -19.29 -9.94 -2.08
C ASP A 210 -19.65 -9.27 -3.40
N ILE A 211 -18.76 -8.44 -3.89
CA ILE A 211 -18.97 -7.62 -5.09
C ILE A 211 -17.65 -7.40 -5.79
N ASP A 212 -17.59 -7.68 -7.08
CA ASP A 212 -16.34 -7.66 -7.86
C ASP A 212 -16.36 -6.50 -8.86
N PHE A 213 -15.48 -5.51 -8.66
CA PHE A 213 -15.37 -4.36 -9.56
C PHE A 213 -13.96 -3.78 -9.64
N ILE A 214 -13.65 -3.12 -10.75
CA ILE A 214 -12.40 -2.36 -10.93
C ILE A 214 -12.60 -0.97 -10.32
N PRO A 215 -11.87 -0.63 -9.23
CA PRO A 215 -12.00 0.67 -8.57
C PRO A 215 -11.30 1.76 -9.37
N SER A 216 -12.07 2.53 -10.14
CA SER A 216 -11.55 3.65 -10.93
C SER A 216 -12.63 4.68 -11.26
N GLY A 217 -12.26 5.96 -11.27
CA GLY A 217 -13.17 7.06 -11.61
C GLY A 217 -14.14 7.43 -10.50
N HIS A 218 -15.40 7.72 -10.88
CA HIS A 218 -16.46 8.07 -9.93
C HIS A 218 -17.41 6.90 -9.71
N ILE A 219 -17.62 6.52 -8.47
CA ILE A 219 -18.43 5.36 -8.09
C ILE A 219 -19.40 5.76 -7.00
N LEU A 220 -20.69 5.46 -7.19
CA LEU A 220 -21.68 5.51 -6.13
C LEU A 220 -21.76 4.13 -5.48
N CYS A 221 -21.47 4.06 -4.19
CA CYS A 221 -21.70 2.88 -3.37
C CYS A 221 -23.00 3.10 -2.59
N ILE A 222 -24.05 2.36 -2.95
CA ILE A 222 -25.42 2.57 -2.47
C ILE A 222 -25.88 1.39 -1.65
N TYR A 223 -26.24 1.64 -0.40
CA TYR A 223 -26.84 0.65 0.48
C TYR A 223 -28.36 0.82 0.51
N ASN A 224 -29.09 -0.26 0.31
CA ASN A 224 -30.54 -0.23 0.26
C ASN A 224 -31.16 -1.52 0.82
N LYS A 225 -32.47 -1.45 1.13
CA LYS A 225 -33.28 -2.64 1.33
C LYS A 225 -33.41 -3.41 0.03
N ASP A 226 -33.28 -4.73 0.09
CA ASP A 226 -33.34 -5.59 -1.11
C ASP A 226 -34.82 -5.82 -1.50
N VAL A 227 -35.40 -4.84 -2.22
CA VAL A 227 -36.79 -4.89 -2.71
C VAL A 227 -36.85 -4.46 -4.18
N PRO A 228 -37.87 -4.94 -4.92
CA PRO A 228 -38.09 -4.54 -6.32
C PRO A 228 -38.24 -3.02 -6.48
N GLY A 229 -37.67 -2.49 -7.58
CA GLY A 229 -37.83 -1.08 -7.99
C GLY A 229 -36.66 -0.17 -7.64
N VAL A 230 -35.79 -0.52 -6.68
CA VAL A 230 -34.66 0.33 -6.24
C VAL A 230 -33.71 0.68 -7.39
N VAL A 231 -33.30 -0.31 -8.17
CA VAL A 231 -32.39 -0.12 -9.33
C VAL A 231 -33.03 0.85 -10.34
N GLY A 232 -34.32 0.69 -10.61
CA GLY A 232 -35.05 1.57 -11.51
C GLY A 232 -35.17 3.01 -10.98
N SER A 233 -35.39 3.17 -9.66
CA SER A 233 -35.46 4.48 -9.02
C SER A 233 -34.11 5.21 -9.04
N VAL A 234 -33.01 4.52 -8.73
CA VAL A 234 -31.64 5.06 -8.81
C VAL A 234 -31.32 5.45 -10.26
N GLY A 235 -31.53 4.55 -11.22
CA GLY A 235 -31.32 4.83 -12.63
C GLY A 235 -32.17 6.00 -13.14
N GLY A 236 -33.44 6.11 -12.67
CA GLY A 236 -34.31 7.23 -12.96
C GLY A 236 -33.80 8.57 -12.42
N VAL A 237 -33.21 8.60 -11.22
CA VAL A 237 -32.60 9.82 -10.67
C VAL A 237 -31.36 10.22 -11.51
N LEU A 238 -30.47 9.29 -11.81
CA LEU A 238 -29.27 9.55 -12.62
C LEU A 238 -29.64 10.01 -14.02
N GLY A 239 -30.58 9.33 -14.69
CA GLY A 239 -31.03 9.68 -16.04
C GLY A 239 -31.68 11.08 -16.14
N ARG A 240 -32.54 11.47 -15.16
CA ARG A 240 -33.09 12.84 -15.09
C ARG A 240 -32.02 13.91 -14.94
N ASN A 241 -30.91 13.59 -14.28
CA ASN A 241 -29.76 14.50 -14.13
C ASN A 241 -28.73 14.35 -15.24
N LYS A 242 -29.03 13.60 -16.31
CA LYS A 242 -28.17 13.35 -17.51
C LYS A 242 -26.83 12.71 -17.16
N ILE A 243 -26.79 11.92 -16.09
CA ILE A 243 -25.61 11.18 -15.66
C ILE A 243 -25.68 9.79 -16.28
N ASN A 244 -24.64 9.45 -17.06
CA ASN A 244 -24.53 8.13 -17.67
C ASN A 244 -23.98 7.10 -16.68
N ILE A 245 -24.52 5.89 -16.75
CA ILE A 245 -24.08 4.73 -15.95
C ILE A 245 -23.18 3.89 -16.83
N ALA A 246 -21.90 3.82 -16.49
CA ALA A 246 -20.92 2.98 -17.20
C ALA A 246 -21.01 1.51 -16.76
N GLU A 247 -21.25 1.28 -15.46
CA GLU A 247 -21.38 -0.07 -14.89
C GLU A 247 -22.33 -0.05 -13.70
N PHE A 248 -23.13 -1.10 -13.54
CA PHE A 248 -24.02 -1.27 -12.40
C PHE A 248 -23.91 -2.71 -11.89
N ILE A 249 -23.36 -2.88 -10.69
CA ILE A 249 -23.18 -4.17 -10.04
C ILE A 249 -23.98 -4.15 -8.75
N LEU A 250 -24.75 -5.21 -8.48
CA LEU A 250 -25.54 -5.36 -7.26
C LEU A 250 -25.17 -6.66 -6.55
N SER A 251 -24.91 -6.54 -5.26
CA SER A 251 -24.73 -7.68 -4.35
C SER A 251 -25.78 -7.65 -3.25
N ARG A 252 -26.20 -8.83 -2.82
CA ARG A 252 -27.18 -9.02 -1.76
C ARG A 252 -26.54 -9.58 -0.51
N SER A 253 -27.01 -9.15 0.65
CA SER A 253 -26.59 -9.79 1.91
C SER A 253 -27.06 -11.24 1.98
N SER A 254 -26.36 -12.06 2.75
CA SER A 254 -26.69 -13.49 2.92
C SER A 254 -28.11 -13.75 3.42
N ASN A 255 -28.70 -12.81 4.13
CA ASN A 255 -30.08 -12.89 4.63
C ASN A 255 -31.14 -12.25 3.68
N ASN A 256 -30.73 -11.79 2.50
CA ASN A 256 -31.56 -11.14 1.47
C ASN A 256 -32.39 -9.96 2.00
N SER A 257 -31.92 -9.27 3.04
CA SER A 257 -32.66 -8.11 3.60
C SER A 257 -32.13 -6.77 3.11
N THR A 258 -30.86 -6.75 2.75
CA THR A 258 -30.12 -5.56 2.28
C THR A 258 -29.31 -5.87 1.04
N ALA A 259 -29.06 -4.86 0.25
CA ALA A 259 -28.22 -4.93 -0.93
C ALA A 259 -27.21 -3.76 -0.95
N CYS A 260 -26.10 -3.99 -1.63
CA CYS A 260 -25.12 -2.98 -1.97
C CYS A 260 -25.00 -2.89 -3.48
N SER A 261 -25.13 -1.69 -4.03
CA SER A 261 -24.92 -1.42 -5.45
C SER A 261 -23.68 -0.57 -5.64
N ILE A 262 -22.81 -1.01 -6.55
CA ILE A 262 -21.70 -0.23 -7.08
C ILE A 262 -22.12 0.29 -8.45
N VAL A 263 -22.22 1.61 -8.55
CA VAL A 263 -22.64 2.28 -9.79
C VAL A 263 -21.51 3.17 -10.26
N LYS A 264 -20.82 2.76 -11.32
CA LYS A 264 -19.77 3.54 -11.97
C LYS A 264 -20.40 4.55 -12.92
N ILE A 265 -20.00 5.80 -12.82
CA ILE A 265 -20.57 6.92 -13.56
C ILE A 265 -19.48 7.69 -14.29
N ASP A 266 -19.81 8.27 -15.45
CA ASP A 266 -18.85 8.98 -16.30
C ASP A 266 -18.52 10.38 -15.77
N ASP A 267 -19.50 11.03 -15.12
CA ASP A 267 -19.39 12.41 -14.65
C ASP A 267 -19.42 12.53 -13.14
N PHE A 268 -18.89 13.62 -12.62
CA PHE A 268 -18.99 13.98 -11.21
C PHE A 268 -20.45 14.26 -10.83
N VAL A 269 -20.87 13.72 -9.70
CA VAL A 269 -22.22 13.91 -9.14
C VAL A 269 -22.15 14.94 -8.02
N ASP A 270 -22.99 15.95 -8.09
CA ASP A 270 -23.10 16.95 -7.03
C ASP A 270 -23.91 16.43 -5.81
N LYS A 271 -23.83 17.17 -4.70
CA LYS A 271 -24.54 16.81 -3.46
C LYS A 271 -26.08 16.75 -3.62
N ASN A 272 -26.66 17.49 -4.58
CA ASN A 272 -28.10 17.51 -4.79
C ASN A 272 -28.55 16.17 -5.37
N VAL A 273 -27.81 15.62 -6.34
CA VAL A 273 -28.11 14.31 -6.92
C VAL A 273 -27.97 13.21 -5.89
N ILE A 274 -26.90 13.27 -5.06
CA ILE A 274 -26.74 12.32 -3.93
C ILE A 274 -27.94 12.41 -3.00
N GLY A 275 -28.36 13.62 -2.60
CA GLY A 275 -29.55 13.82 -1.77
C GLY A 275 -30.85 13.29 -2.40
N HIS A 276 -30.98 13.39 -3.73
CA HIS A 276 -32.12 12.78 -4.44
C HIS A 276 -32.10 11.25 -4.38
N ILE A 277 -30.91 10.62 -4.46
CA ILE A 277 -30.80 9.17 -4.32
C ILE A 277 -31.07 8.76 -2.86
N GLU A 278 -30.55 9.50 -1.89
CA GLU A 278 -30.80 9.26 -0.46
C GLU A 278 -32.29 9.48 -0.06
N SER A 279 -33.02 10.28 -0.84
CA SER A 279 -34.46 10.47 -0.61
C SER A 279 -35.31 9.30 -1.08
N ILE A 280 -34.77 8.31 -1.78
CA ILE A 280 -35.48 7.07 -2.12
C ILE A 280 -35.73 6.28 -0.82
N PRO A 281 -36.97 5.94 -0.46
CA PRO A 281 -37.28 5.37 0.86
C PRO A 281 -36.56 4.06 1.21
N GLU A 282 -36.16 3.32 0.20
CA GLU A 282 -35.44 2.05 0.32
C GLU A 282 -33.94 2.22 0.44
N VAL A 283 -33.38 3.38 0.06
CA VAL A 283 -31.97 3.68 0.17
C VAL A 283 -31.62 4.06 1.61
N THR A 284 -30.61 3.41 2.14
CA THR A 284 -30.17 3.61 3.53
C THR A 284 -28.97 4.57 3.61
N LYS A 285 -28.04 4.47 2.68
CA LYS A 285 -26.82 5.29 2.65
C LYS A 285 -26.24 5.32 1.22
N VAL A 286 -25.66 6.45 0.86
CA VAL A 286 -24.91 6.62 -0.39
C VAL A 286 -23.53 7.16 -0.09
N PHE A 287 -22.50 6.55 -0.65
CA PHE A 287 -21.14 7.07 -0.64
C PHE A 287 -20.70 7.38 -2.08
N LEU A 288 -20.17 8.57 -2.30
CA LEU A 288 -19.50 8.92 -3.54
C LEU A 288 -18.00 8.65 -3.38
N LEU A 289 -17.49 7.67 -4.09
CA LEU A 289 -16.09 7.30 -4.09
C LEU A 289 -15.41 7.90 -5.34
N LYS A 290 -14.28 8.53 -5.12
CA LYS A 290 -13.41 9.09 -6.17
C LYS A 290 -12.07 8.38 -6.10
N ILE A 291 -11.71 7.70 -7.19
CA ILE A 291 -10.51 6.85 -7.28
C ILE A 291 -9.66 7.27 -8.47
#